data_3eba0a42c3136bb5630e67cfdccda5c0
#
_entry.id   3eba0a42c3136bb5630e67cfdccda5c0
#
_cell.length_a   1.000
_cell.length_b   1.000
_cell.length_c   1.000
_cell.angle_alpha   90.00
_cell.angle_beta   90.00
_cell.angle_gamma   90.00
#
_symmetry.space_group_name_H-M   'P 1'
#
loop_
_entity.id
_entity.type
_entity.pdbx_description
1 polymer ?
#
loop_
_entity_poly.entity_id
_entity_poly.type
_entity_poly.pdbx_seq_one_letter_code
_entity_poly.pdbx_strand_id
1 'polypeptide(L)'
;ETVRELRAELEGKGYRFFSDGDTEVILKAWHAWGERCVERFHGMFAFVIHERDTGRVVMARDRFGIKPLYLSERGKQVRFASALPALLRAGDVDTSIDRVALQFYMSFHAVVPAPRTILAGIGKLPPATIRIYERDGTFADRRYWDPAYERRAEDGGMTREDWQEELLAALRLAVKRRMVSDVPVGVL
;
A
#
# COMPACT_ATOMS: atom_id res chain seq x y z
N GLU A 1 -4.40 9.60 -8.10
CA GLU A 1 -3.71 10.90 -8.19
C GLU A 1 -2.26 10.75 -7.74
N THR A 2 -1.35 11.47 -8.33
CA THR A 2 0.05 11.52 -7.94
C THR A 2 0.24 12.41 -6.71
N VAL A 3 1.39 12.33 -6.07
CA VAL A 3 1.75 13.20 -4.92
C VAL A 3 1.61 14.69 -5.27
N ARG A 4 2.02 15.09 -6.50
CA ARG A 4 1.92 16.48 -6.97
C ARG A 4 0.49 16.94 -7.16
N GLU A 5 -0.36 16.11 -7.76
CA GLU A 5 -1.79 16.40 -7.95
C GLU A 5 -2.52 16.53 -6.60
N LEU A 6 -2.26 15.61 -5.67
CA LEU A 6 -2.82 15.64 -4.33
C LEU A 6 -2.38 16.87 -3.53
N ARG A 7 -1.10 17.25 -3.65
CA ARG A 7 -0.57 18.45 -3.02
C ARG A 7 -1.32 19.69 -3.51
N ALA A 8 -1.43 19.86 -4.82
CA ALA A 8 -2.13 21.01 -5.41
C ALA A 8 -3.59 21.09 -4.95
N GLU A 9 -4.29 19.96 -4.86
CA GLU A 9 -5.67 19.95 -4.36
C GLU A 9 -5.75 20.31 -2.87
N LEU A 10 -4.83 19.78 -2.06
CA LEU A 10 -4.78 20.11 -0.62
C LEU A 10 -4.44 21.59 -0.40
N GLU A 11 -3.54 22.17 -1.18
CA GLU A 11 -3.27 23.63 -1.16
C GLU A 11 -4.51 24.43 -1.52
N GLY A 12 -5.27 24.00 -2.54
CA GLY A 12 -6.57 24.60 -2.89
C GLY A 12 -7.62 24.50 -1.77
N LYS A 13 -7.49 23.53 -0.85
CA LYS A 13 -8.30 23.40 0.36
C LYS A 13 -7.75 24.18 1.57
N GLY A 14 -6.67 24.95 1.38
CA GLY A 14 -6.09 25.79 2.42
C GLY A 14 -5.00 25.11 3.26
N TYR A 15 -4.57 23.89 2.92
CA TYR A 15 -3.42 23.26 3.58
C TYR A 15 -2.11 23.94 3.17
N ARG A 16 -1.28 24.26 4.15
CA ARG A 16 0.07 24.79 3.93
C ARG A 16 1.09 23.67 4.09
N PHE A 17 2.07 23.61 3.22
CA PHE A 17 3.16 22.64 3.25
C PHE A 17 4.47 23.31 3.66
N PHE A 18 5.29 22.63 4.44
CA PHE A 18 6.60 23.07 4.89
C PHE A 18 7.74 22.22 4.32
N SER A 19 7.41 21.07 3.69
CA SER A 19 8.36 20.20 3.02
C SER A 19 7.89 19.81 1.64
N ASP A 20 8.78 19.30 0.80
CA ASP A 20 8.46 18.74 -0.50
C ASP A 20 8.19 17.23 -0.47
N GLY A 21 8.29 16.63 0.71
CA GLY A 21 8.15 15.19 0.92
C GLY A 21 6.73 14.67 0.73
N ASP A 22 6.61 13.44 0.25
CA ASP A 22 5.36 12.69 0.09
C ASP A 22 4.71 12.36 1.44
N THR A 23 5.50 12.19 2.49
CA THR A 23 5.01 11.91 3.85
C THR A 23 4.07 13.00 4.34
N GLU A 24 4.38 14.28 4.09
CA GLU A 24 3.51 15.38 4.49
C GLU A 24 2.20 15.38 3.69
N VAL A 25 2.25 15.02 2.42
CA VAL A 25 1.04 14.88 1.59
C VAL A 25 0.16 13.75 2.13
N ILE A 26 0.73 12.61 2.53
CA ILE A 26 -0.02 11.51 3.14
C ILE A 26 -0.71 11.95 4.43
N LEU A 27 -0.01 12.65 5.34
CA LEU A 27 -0.58 13.13 6.60
C LEU A 27 -1.73 14.11 6.37
N LYS A 28 -1.56 15.06 5.45
CA LYS A 28 -2.62 16.03 5.12
C LYS A 28 -3.79 15.39 4.37
N ALA A 29 -3.53 14.42 3.52
CA ALA A 29 -4.56 13.62 2.87
C ALA A 29 -5.37 12.81 3.89
N TRP A 30 -4.70 12.21 4.88
CA TRP A 30 -5.36 11.53 5.99
C TRP A 30 -6.25 12.50 6.78
N HIS A 31 -5.74 13.68 7.12
CA HIS A 31 -6.53 14.69 7.82
C HIS A 31 -7.74 15.17 7.02
N ALA A 32 -7.59 15.33 5.70
CA ALA A 32 -8.63 15.85 4.83
C ALA A 32 -9.72 14.82 4.49
N TRP A 33 -9.36 13.55 4.29
CA TRP A 33 -10.24 12.51 3.73
C TRP A 33 -10.33 11.25 4.59
N GLY A 34 -9.60 11.17 5.69
CA GLY A 34 -9.56 9.98 6.55
C GLY A 34 -9.13 8.73 5.77
N GLU A 35 -9.77 7.62 6.07
CA GLU A 35 -9.49 6.32 5.44
C GLU A 35 -9.65 6.31 3.90
N ARG A 36 -10.47 7.20 3.36
CA ARG A 36 -10.70 7.28 1.91
C ARG A 36 -9.54 7.89 1.14
N CYS A 37 -8.54 8.45 1.83
CA CYS A 37 -7.36 9.03 1.18
C CYS A 37 -6.60 7.98 0.34
N VAL A 38 -6.53 6.72 0.81
CA VAL A 38 -5.80 5.64 0.10
C VAL A 38 -6.43 5.27 -1.25
N GLU A 39 -7.73 5.50 -1.43
CA GLU A 39 -8.44 5.25 -2.69
C GLU A 39 -7.97 6.22 -3.78
N ARG A 40 -7.47 7.39 -3.38
CA ARG A 40 -6.98 8.45 -4.26
C ARG A 40 -5.51 8.29 -4.64
N PHE A 41 -4.75 7.49 -3.91
CA PHE A 41 -3.32 7.32 -4.14
C PHE A 41 -3.05 6.42 -5.34
N HIS A 42 -2.43 6.98 -6.39
CA HIS A 42 -1.92 6.22 -7.53
C HIS A 42 -0.39 6.12 -7.45
N GLY A 43 0.08 5.08 -6.79
CA GLY A 43 1.51 4.90 -6.59
C GLY A 43 1.83 3.64 -5.79
N MET A 44 3.08 3.52 -5.43
CA MET A 44 3.61 2.46 -4.58
C MET A 44 3.83 3.03 -3.20
N PHE A 45 3.11 2.54 -2.22
CA PHE A 45 3.25 3.03 -0.85
C PHE A 45 3.01 1.94 0.20
N ALA A 46 3.66 2.10 1.31
CA ALA A 46 3.30 1.49 2.57
C ALA A 46 3.61 2.52 3.66
N PHE A 47 2.64 2.80 4.51
CA PHE A 47 2.82 3.77 5.57
C PHE A 47 2.12 3.36 6.85
N VAL A 48 2.56 3.97 7.95
CA VAL A 48 1.94 3.84 9.26
C VAL A 48 1.75 5.24 9.82
N ILE A 49 0.55 5.54 10.29
CA ILE A 49 0.19 6.77 10.98
C ILE A 49 -0.20 6.45 12.41
N HIS A 50 0.39 7.15 13.36
CA HIS A 50 -0.05 7.13 14.76
C HIS A 50 -0.80 8.42 15.07
N GLU A 51 -2.08 8.30 15.34
CA GLU A 51 -2.93 9.41 15.79
C GLU A 51 -2.73 9.62 17.30
N ARG A 52 -2.08 10.70 17.68
CA ARG A 52 -1.72 10.96 19.08
C ARG A 52 -2.94 11.14 19.98
N ASP A 53 -3.98 11.82 19.48
CA ASP A 53 -5.16 12.18 20.26
C ASP A 53 -6.06 10.97 20.55
N THR A 54 -6.20 10.09 19.58
CA THR A 54 -7.04 8.87 19.69
C THR A 54 -6.26 7.67 20.19
N GLY A 55 -4.93 7.65 19.95
CA GLY A 55 -4.06 6.49 20.17
C GLY A 55 -4.21 5.41 19.10
N ARG A 56 -4.93 5.69 18.00
CA ARG A 56 -5.09 4.77 16.86
C ARG A 56 -3.79 4.64 16.07
N VAL A 57 -3.55 3.46 15.54
CA VAL A 57 -2.47 3.21 14.60
C VAL A 57 -3.06 2.72 13.28
N VAL A 58 -2.83 3.48 12.24
CA VAL A 58 -3.33 3.20 10.89
C VAL A 58 -2.19 2.70 10.04
N MET A 59 -2.37 1.57 9.39
CA MET A 59 -1.41 0.98 8.47
C MET A 59 -2.07 0.81 7.10
N ALA A 60 -1.39 1.22 6.05
CA ALA A 60 -1.92 1.07 4.70
C ALA A 60 -0.84 0.58 3.74
N ARG A 61 -1.27 -0.22 2.77
CA ARG A 61 -0.41 -0.78 1.73
C ARG A 61 -1.05 -0.60 0.36
N ASP A 62 -0.24 -0.30 -0.64
CA ASP A 62 -0.69 -0.04 -2.01
C ASP A 62 -1.47 -1.21 -2.65
N ARG A 63 -2.18 -0.91 -3.74
CA ARG A 63 -3.12 -1.81 -4.42
C ARG A 63 -2.54 -3.17 -4.77
N PHE A 64 -1.27 -3.23 -5.17
CA PHE A 64 -0.60 -4.47 -5.56
C PHE A 64 0.39 -4.98 -4.52
N GLY A 65 0.55 -4.26 -3.38
CA GLY A 65 1.50 -4.61 -2.33
C GLY A 65 2.95 -4.53 -2.79
N ILE A 66 3.27 -3.59 -3.68
CA ILE A 66 4.63 -3.41 -4.21
C ILE A 66 5.58 -2.99 -3.09
N LYS A 67 5.15 -2.03 -2.24
CA LYS A 67 5.93 -1.69 -1.06
C LYS A 67 5.67 -2.70 0.05
N PRO A 68 6.72 -3.24 0.69
CA PRO A 68 6.55 -4.20 1.77
C PRO A 68 6.11 -3.52 3.07
N LEU A 69 5.26 -4.21 3.82
CA LEU A 69 4.93 -3.88 5.20
C LEU A 69 4.78 -5.17 5.98
N TYR A 70 5.79 -5.50 6.76
CA TYR A 70 5.84 -6.67 7.63
C TYR A 70 5.36 -6.34 9.03
N LEU A 71 4.69 -7.29 9.67
CA LEU A 71 4.08 -7.17 10.98
C LEU A 71 4.50 -8.35 11.85
N SER A 72 4.79 -8.08 13.12
CA SER A 72 4.90 -9.09 14.16
C SER A 72 4.02 -8.69 15.33
N GLU A 73 3.06 -9.53 15.66
CA GLU A 73 2.05 -9.29 16.70
C GLU A 73 2.28 -10.23 17.87
N ARG A 74 2.40 -9.68 19.08
CA ARG A 74 2.55 -10.44 20.29
C ARG A 74 1.79 -9.80 21.45
N GLY A 75 0.74 -10.45 21.90
CA GLY A 75 -0.14 -9.89 22.92
C GLY A 75 -0.73 -8.56 22.43
N LYS A 76 -0.46 -7.49 23.18
CA LYS A 76 -0.88 -6.12 22.81
C LYS A 76 0.19 -5.33 22.03
N GLN A 77 1.29 -5.95 21.68
CA GLN A 77 2.41 -5.30 21.03
C GLN A 77 2.40 -5.62 19.54
N VAL A 78 2.44 -4.58 18.72
CA VAL A 78 2.57 -4.68 17.26
C VAL A 78 3.89 -4.03 16.86
N ARG A 79 4.72 -4.76 16.15
CA ARG A 79 5.94 -4.26 15.52
C ARG A 79 5.77 -4.30 14.03
N PHE A 80 6.29 -3.32 13.35
CA PHE A 80 6.22 -3.23 11.89
C PHE A 80 7.54 -2.76 11.28
N ALA A 81 7.81 -3.19 10.07
CA ALA A 81 8.97 -2.75 9.30
C ALA A 81 8.74 -2.97 7.80
N SER A 82 9.49 -2.24 6.99
CA SER A 82 9.58 -2.46 5.55
C SER A 82 10.53 -3.60 5.17
N ALA A 83 11.35 -4.09 6.12
CA ALA A 83 12.31 -5.15 5.88
C ALA A 83 12.24 -6.21 7.00
N LEU A 84 12.18 -7.47 6.60
CA LEU A 84 12.09 -8.62 7.51
C LEU A 84 13.26 -8.68 8.52
N PRO A 85 14.53 -8.44 8.12
CA PRO A 85 15.64 -8.43 9.06
C PRO A 85 15.51 -7.41 10.20
N ALA A 86 14.78 -6.30 9.99
CA ALA A 86 14.57 -5.31 11.04
C ALA A 86 13.69 -5.87 12.16
N LEU A 87 12.63 -6.61 11.83
CA LEU A 87 11.79 -7.28 12.83
C LEU A 87 12.55 -8.38 13.58
N LEU A 88 13.40 -9.13 12.89
CA LEU A 88 14.22 -10.16 13.51
C LEU A 88 15.21 -9.57 14.54
N ARG A 89 15.83 -8.43 14.20
CA ARG A 89 16.72 -7.72 15.13
C ARG A 89 16.01 -7.11 16.33
N ALA A 90 14.72 -6.82 16.22
CA ALA A 90 13.92 -6.36 17.34
C ALA A 90 13.73 -7.46 18.42
N GLY A 91 14.04 -8.71 18.07
CA GLY A 91 13.98 -9.85 18.95
C GLY A 91 12.56 -10.29 19.27
N ASP A 92 12.44 -11.40 20.00
CA ASP A 92 11.17 -11.89 20.51
C ASP A 92 10.11 -12.17 19.42
N VAL A 93 10.56 -12.77 18.31
CA VAL A 93 9.76 -13.16 17.16
C VAL A 93 9.89 -14.66 16.96
N ASP A 94 8.79 -15.35 16.71
CA ASP A 94 8.83 -16.75 16.29
C ASP A 94 9.44 -16.88 14.90
N THR A 95 10.64 -17.46 14.84
CA THR A 95 11.40 -17.70 13.62
C THR A 95 11.20 -19.09 13.06
N SER A 96 10.29 -19.88 13.60
CA SER A 96 9.94 -21.18 13.01
C SER A 96 9.37 -21.00 11.60
N ILE A 97 9.58 -22.02 10.77
CA ILE A 97 9.09 -21.98 9.37
C ILE A 97 7.59 -22.28 9.35
N ASP A 98 6.82 -21.39 8.73
CA ASP A 98 5.41 -21.66 8.40
C ASP A 98 5.36 -22.72 7.29
N ARG A 99 4.80 -23.89 7.61
CA ARG A 99 4.72 -25.03 6.67
C ARG A 99 3.91 -24.73 5.42
N VAL A 100 2.84 -23.95 5.54
CA VAL A 100 2.01 -23.53 4.40
C VAL A 100 2.78 -22.54 3.52
N ALA A 101 3.48 -21.60 4.15
CA ALA A 101 4.34 -20.67 3.44
C ALA A 101 5.50 -21.39 2.73
N LEU A 102 6.07 -22.42 3.34
CA LEU A 102 7.09 -23.26 2.70
C LEU A 102 6.52 -23.96 1.46
N GLN A 103 5.31 -24.49 1.52
CA GLN A 103 4.65 -25.10 0.36
C GLN A 103 4.48 -24.06 -0.77
N PHE A 104 4.00 -22.85 -0.46
CA PHE A 104 3.92 -21.78 -1.47
C PHE A 104 5.28 -21.44 -2.06
N TYR A 105 6.29 -21.29 -1.20
CA TYR A 105 7.64 -21.01 -1.63
C TYR A 105 8.18 -22.03 -2.65
N MET A 106 7.95 -23.31 -2.39
CA MET A 106 8.38 -24.39 -3.28
C MET A 106 7.53 -24.49 -4.56
N SER A 107 6.24 -24.16 -4.50
CA SER A 107 5.30 -24.29 -5.63
C SER A 107 5.26 -23.07 -6.54
N PHE A 108 5.51 -21.87 -6.02
CA PHE A 108 5.36 -20.60 -6.74
C PHE A 108 6.68 -19.84 -6.89
N HIS A 109 7.79 -20.53 -7.18
CA HIS A 109 9.09 -19.91 -7.43
C HIS A 109 9.51 -18.88 -6.35
N ALA A 110 9.52 -19.31 -5.10
CA ALA A 110 9.87 -18.49 -3.93
C ALA A 110 8.85 -17.39 -3.57
N VAL A 111 7.66 -17.39 -4.14
CA VAL A 111 6.60 -16.45 -3.78
C VAL A 111 5.77 -17.00 -2.63
N VAL A 112 5.71 -16.24 -1.53
CA VAL A 112 4.81 -16.51 -0.41
C VAL A 112 3.72 -15.42 -0.40
N PRO A 113 2.45 -15.76 -0.68
CA PRO A 113 1.38 -14.77 -0.70
C PRO A 113 1.13 -14.15 0.68
N ALA A 114 0.70 -12.88 0.71
CA ALA A 114 0.18 -12.29 1.93
C ALA A 114 -1.10 -13.04 2.37
N PRO A 115 -1.40 -13.08 3.68
CA PRO A 115 -0.70 -12.39 4.78
C PRO A 115 0.55 -13.11 5.30
N ARG A 116 0.94 -14.24 4.74
CA ARG A 116 2.04 -15.06 5.26
C ARG A 116 3.41 -14.54 4.84
N THR A 117 4.41 -14.86 5.65
CA THR A 117 5.82 -14.89 5.28
C THR A 117 6.36 -16.31 5.49
N ILE A 118 7.61 -16.55 5.16
CA ILE A 118 8.24 -17.85 5.44
C ILE A 118 8.39 -18.13 6.94
N LEU A 119 8.30 -17.10 7.79
CA LEU A 119 8.41 -17.19 9.24
C LEU A 119 7.04 -17.11 9.90
N ALA A 120 6.73 -18.02 10.81
CA ALA A 120 5.44 -18.12 11.48
C ALA A 120 5.08 -16.85 12.29
N GLY A 121 6.07 -16.23 12.95
CA GLY A 121 5.88 -15.03 13.77
C GLY A 121 5.82 -13.70 13.02
N ILE A 122 5.90 -13.71 11.67
CA ILE A 122 5.89 -12.50 10.86
C ILE A 122 4.86 -12.62 9.74
N GLY A 123 3.93 -11.69 9.73
CA GLY A 123 2.97 -11.52 8.64
C GLY A 123 3.33 -10.37 7.70
N LYS A 124 2.54 -10.23 6.64
CA LYS A 124 2.54 -9.09 5.72
C LYS A 124 1.15 -8.47 5.70
N LEU A 125 1.05 -7.15 5.77
CA LEU A 125 -0.23 -6.50 5.47
C LEU A 125 -0.62 -6.87 4.03
N PRO A 126 -1.85 -7.36 3.78
CA PRO A 126 -2.27 -7.70 2.43
C PRO A 126 -2.27 -6.49 1.48
N PRO A 127 -2.15 -6.69 0.16
CA PRO A 127 -2.32 -5.63 -0.82
C PRO A 127 -3.68 -4.94 -0.69
N ALA A 128 -3.76 -3.68 -1.10
CA ALA A 128 -4.98 -2.87 -1.08
C ALA A 128 -5.71 -2.84 0.27
N THR A 129 -4.96 -2.95 1.36
CA THR A 129 -5.54 -3.05 2.71
C THR A 129 -5.14 -1.86 3.56
N ILE A 130 -6.12 -1.35 4.29
CA ILE A 130 -5.93 -0.47 5.43
C ILE A 130 -6.30 -1.25 6.70
N ARG A 131 -5.39 -1.25 7.67
CA ARG A 131 -5.59 -1.83 9.00
C ARG A 131 -5.57 -0.72 10.02
N ILE A 132 -6.53 -0.71 10.92
CA ILE A 132 -6.64 0.27 11.99
C ILE A 132 -6.65 -0.47 13.32
N TYR A 133 -5.66 -0.18 14.14
CA TYR A 133 -5.62 -0.61 15.54
C TYR A 133 -6.23 0.48 16.39
N GLU A 134 -7.18 0.10 17.22
CA GLU A 134 -7.73 0.96 18.26
C GLU A 134 -6.82 0.96 19.50
N ARG A 135 -7.02 1.93 20.37
CA ARG A 135 -6.21 2.08 21.60
C ARG A 135 -6.25 0.85 22.53
N ASP A 136 -7.33 0.10 22.51
CA ASP A 136 -7.49 -1.13 23.31
C ASP A 136 -6.74 -2.34 22.71
N GLY A 137 -6.17 -2.19 21.51
CA GLY A 137 -5.44 -3.23 20.76
C GLY A 137 -6.31 -4.07 19.83
N THR A 138 -7.61 -3.78 19.74
CA THR A 138 -8.46 -4.37 18.69
C THR A 138 -8.10 -3.77 17.34
N PHE A 139 -8.31 -4.53 16.27
CA PHE A 139 -8.07 -4.01 14.93
C PHE A 139 -9.14 -4.47 13.94
N ALA A 140 -9.25 -3.71 12.87
CA ALA A 140 -10.07 -4.05 11.71
C ALA A 140 -9.29 -3.83 10.42
N ASP A 141 -9.50 -4.73 9.47
CA ASP A 141 -8.97 -4.63 8.10
C ASP A 141 -10.08 -4.21 7.15
N ARG A 142 -9.77 -3.24 6.29
CA ARG A 142 -10.61 -2.88 5.17
C ARG A 142 -9.81 -2.98 3.88
N ARG A 143 -10.26 -3.83 2.96
CA ARG A 143 -9.75 -3.82 1.59
C ARG A 143 -10.39 -2.65 0.85
N TYR A 144 -9.57 -1.71 0.38
CA TYR A 144 -10.05 -0.48 -0.25
C TYR A 144 -10.08 -0.55 -1.78
N TRP A 145 -9.49 -1.59 -2.37
CA TRP A 145 -9.50 -1.81 -3.81
C TRP A 145 -9.42 -3.30 -4.13
N ASP A 146 -10.14 -3.70 -5.18
CA ASP A 146 -10.08 -5.03 -5.77
C ASP A 146 -10.10 -4.90 -7.30
N PRO A 147 -9.29 -5.66 -8.06
CA PRO A 147 -9.33 -5.61 -9.50
C PRO A 147 -10.69 -6.14 -10.01
N ALA A 148 -11.36 -5.33 -10.81
CA ALA A 148 -12.55 -5.75 -11.51
C ALA A 148 -12.15 -6.31 -12.89
N TYR A 149 -12.56 -7.55 -13.16
CA TYR A 149 -12.31 -8.22 -14.44
C TYR A 149 -13.56 -8.29 -15.31
N GLU A 150 -14.66 -7.78 -14.80
CA GLU A 150 -15.93 -7.77 -15.51
C GLU A 150 -15.95 -6.67 -16.57
N ARG A 151 -16.54 -6.98 -17.72
CA ARG A 151 -16.76 -6.01 -18.78
C ARG A 151 -17.85 -5.04 -18.33
N ARG A 152 -17.57 -3.75 -18.36
CA ARG A 152 -18.55 -2.72 -18.01
C ARG A 152 -19.62 -2.63 -19.11
N ALA A 153 -20.85 -2.28 -18.76
CA ALA A 153 -21.92 -2.13 -19.75
C ALA A 153 -21.61 -1.10 -20.84
N GLU A 154 -20.90 -0.03 -20.47
CA GLU A 154 -20.43 1.03 -21.37
C GLU A 154 -19.40 0.55 -22.41
N ASP A 155 -18.71 -0.56 -22.13
CA ASP A 155 -17.69 -1.13 -23.03
C ASP A 155 -18.32 -2.01 -24.13
N GLY A 156 -19.65 -2.20 -24.14
CA GLY A 156 -20.35 -3.16 -24.99
C GLY A 156 -20.24 -2.87 -26.50
N GLY A 157 -19.99 -1.62 -26.88
CA GLY A 157 -19.85 -1.20 -28.27
C GLY A 157 -18.41 -0.99 -28.74
N MET A 158 -17.41 -1.21 -27.89
CA MET A 158 -16.01 -0.97 -28.22
C MET A 158 -15.48 -1.98 -29.26
N THR A 159 -14.86 -1.46 -30.30
CA THR A 159 -14.13 -2.22 -31.30
C THR A 159 -12.76 -2.66 -30.75
N ARG A 160 -12.06 -3.49 -31.52
CA ARG A 160 -10.67 -3.87 -31.18
C ARG A 160 -9.74 -2.65 -31.20
N GLU A 161 -9.95 -1.76 -32.10
CA GLU A 161 -9.19 -0.53 -32.30
C GLU A 161 -9.39 0.40 -31.10
N ASP A 162 -10.63 0.58 -30.62
CA ASP A 162 -10.94 1.36 -29.42
C ASP A 162 -10.22 0.80 -28.19
N TRP A 163 -10.22 -0.52 -28.01
CA TRP A 163 -9.50 -1.18 -26.92
C TRP A 163 -7.99 -0.99 -27.00
N GLN A 164 -7.42 -0.99 -28.21
CA GLN A 164 -5.99 -0.72 -28.41
C GLN A 164 -5.62 0.71 -28.05
N GLU A 165 -6.44 1.68 -28.43
CA GLU A 165 -6.25 3.09 -28.11
C GLU A 165 -6.34 3.33 -26.60
N GLU A 166 -7.36 2.80 -25.95
CA GLU A 166 -7.54 2.86 -24.49
C GLU A 166 -6.35 2.24 -23.75
N LEU A 167 -5.91 1.05 -24.16
CA LEU A 167 -4.76 0.37 -23.57
C LEU A 167 -3.48 1.21 -23.71
N LEU A 168 -3.23 1.76 -24.90
CA LEU A 168 -2.06 2.62 -25.16
C LEU A 168 -2.12 3.90 -24.33
N ALA A 169 -3.28 4.52 -24.21
CA ALA A 169 -3.48 5.72 -23.40
C ALA A 169 -3.21 5.42 -21.91
N ALA A 170 -3.78 4.32 -21.40
CA ALA A 170 -3.56 3.88 -20.03
C ALA A 170 -2.08 3.55 -19.74
N LEU A 171 -1.40 2.86 -20.68
CA LEU A 171 0.01 2.52 -20.57
C LEU A 171 0.90 3.77 -20.57
N ARG A 172 0.66 4.71 -21.48
CA ARG A 172 1.38 6.00 -21.54
C ARG A 172 1.23 6.78 -20.24
N LEU A 173 0.01 6.83 -19.71
CA LEU A 173 -0.26 7.51 -18.44
C LEU A 173 0.45 6.80 -17.26
N ALA A 174 0.44 5.49 -17.23
CA ALA A 174 1.13 4.70 -16.20
C ALA A 174 2.64 4.95 -16.24
N VAL A 175 3.26 4.92 -17.41
CA VAL A 175 4.68 5.24 -17.61
C VAL A 175 4.97 6.68 -17.17
N LYS A 176 4.19 7.66 -17.65
CA LYS A 176 4.37 9.07 -17.27
C LYS A 176 4.36 9.27 -15.74
N ARG A 177 3.44 8.60 -15.03
CA ARG A 177 3.36 8.67 -13.56
C ARG A 177 4.58 8.03 -12.87
N ARG A 178 5.22 7.04 -13.50
CA ARG A 178 6.43 6.37 -12.98
C ARG A 178 7.72 7.13 -13.27
N MET A 179 7.70 8.05 -14.22
CA MET A 179 8.86 8.90 -14.55
C MET A 179 9.06 10.06 -13.56
N VAL A 180 8.18 10.21 -12.57
CA VAL A 180 8.36 11.21 -11.49
C VAL A 180 9.45 10.70 -10.55
N SER A 181 10.61 11.38 -10.57
CA SER A 181 11.80 11.02 -9.79
C SER A 181 12.65 12.26 -9.56
N ASP A 182 13.44 12.25 -8.48
CA ASP A 182 14.42 13.29 -8.16
C ASP A 182 15.76 13.07 -8.90
N VAL A 183 15.89 11.96 -9.61
CA VAL A 183 17.05 11.60 -10.43
C VAL A 183 16.61 11.21 -11.84
N PRO A 184 17.51 11.30 -12.84
CA PRO A 184 17.20 10.83 -14.19
C PRO A 184 16.78 9.36 -14.20
N VAL A 185 15.67 9.07 -14.87
CA VAL A 185 15.15 7.69 -15.03
C VAL A 185 15.35 7.27 -16.48
N GLY A 186 15.90 6.07 -16.66
CA GLY A 186 16.07 5.43 -17.95
C GLY A 186 15.45 4.04 -17.97
N VAL A 187 15.26 3.51 -19.17
CA VAL A 187 14.82 2.12 -19.41
C VAL A 187 15.96 1.41 -20.11
N LEU A 188 16.31 0.21 -19.64
CA LEU A 188 17.28 -0.70 -20.25
C LEU A 188 16.57 -1.75 -21.09
#